data_6d9b97150f88627bac2c709a47fd49d2
#
_entry.id   6d9b97150f88627bac2c709a47fd49d2
#
_cell.length_a   1.000
_cell.length_b   1.000
_cell.length_c   1.000
_cell.angle_alpha   90.00
_cell.angle_beta   90.00
_cell.angle_gamma   90.00
#
_symmetry.space_group_name_H-M   'P 1'
#
loop_
_entity.id
_entity.type
_entity.pdbx_description
1 polymer ?
#
loop_
_entity_poly.entity_id
_entity_poly.type
_entity_poly.pdbx_seq_one_letter_code
_entity_poly.pdbx_strand_id
1 'polypeptide(L)'
;MSNWLDTLADVKRVGYGDKAQFHVKQEGIRAYIQAKGSTTARSKVASKTFSLDDTLSVSARPVVNLVELQTNQVAMADLIRDAAYQMELAELAYIQKVLNDAIETWEKPYYAEGTGVVKATLDPMVRHWVRMSGGQAPALFGDIEMTSKLAELTGFNGQYADQLIVEQNNAGVIGTYLGSKVVNLINPLIDHSDVPTFDCNKLYLVPGFVDASMRPLKVVYEGDVTSTEATHIDDLTYEVRLDQYFNAAVVVGDRPYIGVYRDTNN
;
A
#
# COMPACT_ATOMS: atom_id res chain seq x y z
N MET A 1 1.31 7.05 10.30
CA MET A 1 0.89 6.03 9.30
C MET A 1 0.49 6.70 8.02
N SER A 2 1.03 6.27 6.93
CA SER A 2 0.89 6.95 5.65
C SER A 2 -0.53 6.80 5.07
N ASN A 3 -1.13 7.87 4.59
CA ASN A 3 -2.45 7.91 3.94
C ASN A 3 -2.61 6.91 2.77
N TRP A 4 -1.50 6.33 2.26
CA TRP A 4 -1.57 5.38 1.17
C TRP A 4 -2.03 3.99 1.63
N LEU A 5 -1.63 3.55 2.85
CA LEU A 5 -2.06 2.27 3.40
C LEU A 5 -3.59 2.24 3.55
N ASP A 6 -4.18 3.32 4.06
CA ASP A 6 -5.63 3.46 4.18
C ASP A 6 -6.36 3.45 2.82
N THR A 7 -5.64 3.78 1.74
CA THR A 7 -6.20 3.75 0.38
C THR A 7 -6.09 2.36 -0.25
N LEU A 8 -4.99 1.63 0.02
CA LEU A 8 -4.70 0.32 -0.57
C LEU A 8 -5.27 -0.86 0.22
N ALA A 9 -5.35 -0.73 1.54
CA ALA A 9 -5.71 -1.80 2.46
C ALA A 9 -7.07 -1.61 3.13
N ASP A 10 -7.62 -2.71 3.62
CA ASP A 10 -8.67 -2.76 4.62
C ASP A 10 -8.00 -3.01 5.97
N VAL A 11 -7.87 -1.95 6.78
CA VAL A 11 -7.13 -1.98 8.04
C VAL A 11 -8.11 -2.16 9.19
N LYS A 12 -7.87 -3.15 10.05
CA LYS A 12 -8.65 -3.40 11.27
C LYS A 12 -7.76 -3.39 12.51
N ARG A 13 -8.25 -2.81 13.57
CA ARG A 13 -7.65 -2.86 14.89
C ARG A 13 -8.54 -3.69 15.80
N VAL A 14 -7.96 -4.68 16.47
CA VAL A 14 -8.66 -5.59 17.36
C VAL A 14 -7.98 -5.63 18.74
N GLY A 15 -8.72 -6.03 19.77
CA GLY A 15 -8.14 -6.26 21.09
C GLY A 15 -7.21 -7.47 21.13
N TYR A 16 -6.40 -7.58 22.18
CA TYR A 16 -5.53 -8.74 22.39
C TYR A 16 -6.36 -10.04 22.47
N GLY A 17 -5.99 -11.02 21.65
CA GLY A 17 -6.67 -12.30 21.55
C GLY A 17 -7.94 -12.32 20.70
N ASP A 18 -8.35 -11.17 20.16
CA ASP A 18 -9.48 -11.08 19.25
C ASP A 18 -9.05 -11.38 17.81
N LYS A 19 -9.92 -12.07 17.08
CA LYS A 19 -9.68 -12.42 15.67
C LYS A 19 -10.39 -11.45 14.74
N ALA A 20 -9.62 -10.75 13.91
CA ALA A 20 -10.20 -9.91 12.88
C ALA A 20 -10.83 -10.75 11.77
N GLN A 21 -12.10 -10.49 11.47
CA GLN A 21 -12.82 -11.14 10.38
C GLN A 21 -13.01 -10.17 9.21
N PHE A 22 -12.68 -10.65 8.02
CA PHE A 22 -12.87 -9.92 6.77
C PHE A 22 -13.92 -10.62 5.91
N HIS A 23 -14.91 -9.87 5.46
CA HIS A 23 -15.95 -10.37 4.55
C HIS A 23 -15.59 -9.97 3.13
N VAL A 24 -15.37 -10.95 2.27
CA VAL A 24 -15.02 -10.73 0.86
C VAL A 24 -16.14 -11.24 -0.02
N LYS A 25 -16.67 -10.36 -0.88
CA LYS A 25 -17.70 -10.69 -1.85
C LYS A 25 -17.11 -11.50 -3.00
N GLN A 26 -17.70 -12.66 -3.32
CA GLN A 26 -17.22 -13.56 -4.38
C GLN A 26 -18.04 -13.49 -5.66
N GLU A 27 -19.33 -13.23 -5.57
CA GLU A 27 -20.22 -13.21 -6.73
C GLU A 27 -21.20 -12.05 -6.65
N GLY A 28 -21.51 -11.48 -7.82
CA GLY A 28 -22.45 -10.38 -7.97
C GLY A 28 -23.82 -10.79 -8.52
N ILE A 29 -24.75 -9.86 -8.50
CA ILE A 29 -26.08 -10.00 -9.10
C ILE A 29 -25.97 -9.82 -10.61
N ARG A 30 -26.59 -10.72 -11.37
CA ARG A 30 -26.69 -10.64 -12.83
C ARG A 30 -28.12 -10.26 -13.24
N ALA A 31 -28.26 -9.32 -14.14
CA ALA A 31 -29.54 -8.96 -14.74
C ALA A 31 -29.66 -9.62 -16.13
N TYR A 32 -30.84 -10.08 -16.44
CA TYR A 32 -31.16 -10.73 -17.72
C TYR A 32 -32.29 -9.97 -18.42
N ILE A 33 -32.15 -9.77 -19.74
CA ILE A 33 -33.23 -9.27 -20.57
C ILE A 33 -34.00 -10.48 -21.09
N GLN A 34 -35.29 -10.56 -20.76
CA GLN A 34 -36.11 -11.72 -21.06
C GLN A 34 -37.47 -11.28 -21.62
N ALA A 35 -38.17 -12.20 -22.27
CA ALA A 35 -39.53 -11.97 -22.72
C ALA A 35 -40.48 -11.78 -21.54
N LYS A 36 -41.53 -10.98 -21.72
CA LYS A 36 -42.54 -10.74 -20.71
C LYS A 36 -43.17 -12.06 -20.24
N GLY A 37 -43.12 -12.33 -18.92
CA GLY A 37 -43.67 -13.56 -18.35
C GLY A 37 -42.70 -14.74 -18.25
N SER A 38 -41.45 -14.60 -18.69
CA SER A 38 -40.44 -15.64 -18.52
C SER A 38 -39.84 -15.61 -17.12
N THR A 39 -39.35 -16.78 -16.64
CA THR A 39 -38.73 -16.93 -15.32
C THR A 39 -37.27 -16.48 -15.37
N THR A 40 -36.88 -15.60 -14.45
CA THR A 40 -35.49 -15.10 -14.35
C THR A 40 -34.62 -16.08 -13.57
N ALA A 41 -33.43 -16.35 -14.07
CA ALA A 41 -32.46 -17.15 -13.32
C ALA A 41 -32.06 -16.43 -12.00
N ARG A 42 -31.97 -17.20 -10.93
CA ARG A 42 -31.60 -16.66 -9.60
C ARG A 42 -30.10 -16.41 -9.55
N SER A 43 -29.70 -15.19 -9.16
CA SER A 43 -28.31 -14.87 -8.84
C SER A 43 -28.10 -14.97 -7.33
N LYS A 44 -27.17 -15.81 -6.90
CA LYS A 44 -26.80 -15.92 -5.48
C LYS A 44 -25.60 -15.00 -5.23
N VAL A 45 -25.76 -14.12 -4.25
CA VAL A 45 -24.59 -13.36 -3.74
C VAL A 45 -23.86 -14.26 -2.75
N ALA A 46 -22.61 -14.58 -3.07
CA ALA A 46 -21.73 -15.34 -2.18
C ALA A 46 -20.72 -14.41 -1.54
N SER A 47 -20.51 -14.57 -0.24
CA SER A 47 -19.42 -13.94 0.50
C SER A 47 -18.67 -14.99 1.29
N LYS A 48 -17.36 -14.85 1.40
CA LYS A 48 -16.53 -15.66 2.31
C LYS A 48 -16.00 -14.77 3.41
N THR A 49 -15.90 -15.34 4.60
CA THR A 49 -15.28 -14.73 5.75
C THR A 49 -13.89 -15.34 5.92
N PHE A 50 -12.90 -14.48 6.04
CA PHE A 50 -11.52 -14.86 6.34
C PHE A 50 -11.13 -14.26 7.68
N SER A 51 -10.38 -15.01 8.48
CA SER A 51 -9.75 -14.52 9.70
C SER A 51 -8.24 -14.50 9.51
N LEU A 52 -7.58 -13.50 10.06
CA LEU A 52 -6.13 -13.47 10.22
C LEU A 52 -5.85 -13.78 11.69
N ASP A 53 -5.43 -15.01 11.94
CA ASP A 53 -5.31 -15.55 13.29
C ASP A 53 -3.88 -15.46 13.84
N ASP A 54 -2.87 -15.47 12.96
CA ASP A 54 -1.47 -15.40 13.37
C ASP A 54 -0.97 -13.96 13.26
N THR A 55 -0.64 -13.34 14.39
CA THR A 55 -0.01 -12.01 14.43
C THR A 55 1.50 -12.13 14.54
N LEU A 56 2.21 -11.23 13.86
CA LEU A 56 3.65 -11.06 13.95
C LEU A 56 3.96 -9.92 14.91
N SER A 57 5.09 -9.98 15.57
CA SER A 57 5.58 -8.87 16.41
C SER A 57 6.63 -8.08 15.65
N VAL A 58 6.40 -6.77 15.52
CA VAL A 58 7.45 -5.82 15.19
C VAL A 58 7.92 -5.20 16.50
N SER A 59 9.22 -5.25 16.71
CA SER A 59 9.82 -4.72 17.94
C SER A 59 11.08 -3.93 17.66
N ALA A 60 11.25 -2.84 18.39
CA ALA A 60 12.47 -2.06 18.43
C ALA A 60 12.97 -1.99 19.88
N ARG A 61 14.28 -2.07 20.06
CA ARG A 61 14.91 -2.07 21.39
C ARG A 61 16.13 -1.15 21.40
N PRO A 62 15.93 0.18 21.41
CA PRO A 62 17.03 1.11 21.57
C PRO A 62 17.66 0.99 22.97
N VAL A 63 18.97 1.06 23.00
CA VAL A 63 19.79 1.02 24.23
C VAL A 63 20.64 2.29 24.26
N VAL A 64 20.74 2.91 25.43
CA VAL A 64 21.54 4.12 25.64
C VAL A 64 22.34 4.01 26.95
N ASN A 65 23.51 4.61 26.97
CA ASN A 65 24.30 4.69 28.19
C ASN A 65 23.65 5.66 29.19
N LEU A 66 23.55 5.26 30.46
CA LEU A 66 22.96 6.09 31.54
C LEU A 66 23.65 7.44 31.66
N VAL A 67 24.95 7.53 31.43
CA VAL A 67 25.72 8.78 31.53
C VAL A 67 25.28 9.74 30.41
N GLU A 68 25.07 9.25 29.17
CA GLU A 68 24.60 10.06 28.03
C GLU A 68 23.18 10.58 28.27
N LEU A 69 22.33 9.72 28.86
CA LEU A 69 20.98 10.11 29.24
C LEU A 69 20.97 11.18 30.36
N GLN A 70 21.80 11.01 31.38
CA GLN A 70 21.92 11.96 32.50
C GLN A 70 22.53 13.29 32.11
N THR A 71 23.42 13.30 31.12
CA THR A 71 24.05 14.51 30.57
C THR A 71 23.23 15.20 29.50
N ASN A 72 22.01 14.72 29.22
CA ASN A 72 21.14 15.20 28.15
C ASN A 72 21.79 15.21 26.75
N GLN A 73 22.78 14.35 26.51
CA GLN A 73 23.34 14.18 25.16
C GLN A 73 22.35 13.45 24.23
N VAL A 74 21.53 12.56 24.81
CA VAL A 74 20.47 11.86 24.11
C VAL A 74 19.17 12.08 24.88
N ALA A 75 18.13 12.55 24.18
CA ALA A 75 16.82 12.70 24.79
C ALA A 75 16.03 11.39 24.63
N MET A 76 15.44 10.87 25.71
CA MET A 76 14.63 9.67 25.69
C MET A 76 13.47 9.73 24.68
N ALA A 77 12.82 10.90 24.61
CA ALA A 77 11.71 11.11 23.66
C ALA A 77 12.14 10.95 22.20
N ASP A 78 13.37 11.33 21.86
CA ASP A 78 13.90 11.18 20.50
C ASP A 78 14.17 9.72 20.20
N LEU A 79 14.75 8.94 21.14
CA LEU A 79 14.96 7.51 20.97
C LEU A 79 13.64 6.74 20.74
N ILE A 80 12.62 7.06 21.53
CA ILE A 80 11.30 6.42 21.38
C ILE A 80 10.67 6.78 20.04
N ARG A 81 10.79 8.05 19.61
CA ARG A 81 10.26 8.49 18.32
C ARG A 81 10.96 7.81 17.15
N ASP A 82 12.29 7.72 17.21
CA ASP A 82 13.09 7.09 16.15
C ASP A 82 12.83 5.58 16.11
N ALA A 83 12.72 4.92 17.26
CA ALA A 83 12.33 3.51 17.35
C ALA A 83 10.94 3.25 16.77
N ALA A 84 9.96 4.09 17.09
CA ALA A 84 8.61 3.99 16.53
C ALA A 84 8.59 4.20 15.02
N TYR A 85 9.40 5.12 14.51
CA TYR A 85 9.55 5.36 13.08
C TYR A 85 10.15 4.15 12.36
N GLN A 86 11.21 3.53 12.91
CA GLN A 86 11.81 2.33 12.34
C GLN A 86 10.85 1.13 12.36
N MET A 87 10.04 1.00 13.39
CA MET A 87 8.98 -0.01 13.44
C MET A 87 7.96 0.21 12.31
N GLU A 88 7.50 1.45 12.11
CA GLU A 88 6.57 1.79 11.02
C GLU A 88 7.16 1.45 9.64
N LEU A 89 8.44 1.73 9.40
CA LEU A 89 9.12 1.36 8.15
C LEU A 89 9.18 -0.16 7.96
N ALA A 90 9.49 -0.91 9.00
CA ALA A 90 9.55 -2.38 8.96
C ALA A 90 8.17 -3.00 8.65
N GLU A 91 7.10 -2.47 9.26
CA GLU A 91 5.73 -2.88 8.97
C GLU A 91 5.36 -2.64 7.51
N LEU A 92 5.65 -1.44 7.01
CA LEU A 92 5.35 -1.07 5.62
C LEU A 92 6.13 -1.93 4.61
N ALA A 93 7.40 -2.21 4.88
CA ALA A 93 8.22 -3.10 4.05
C ALA A 93 7.64 -4.53 4.02
N TYR A 94 7.20 -5.04 5.17
CA TYR A 94 6.56 -6.35 5.23
C TYR A 94 5.23 -6.39 4.47
N ILE A 95 4.38 -5.37 4.62
CA ILE A 95 3.11 -5.25 3.90
C ILE A 95 3.34 -5.21 2.39
N GLN A 96 4.34 -4.47 1.94
CA GLN A 96 4.70 -4.42 0.53
C GLN A 96 5.18 -5.78 0.02
N LYS A 97 6.00 -6.50 0.80
CA LYS A 97 6.45 -7.85 0.45
C LYS A 97 5.27 -8.79 0.26
N VAL A 98 4.33 -8.82 1.20
CA VAL A 98 3.12 -9.66 1.12
C VAL A 98 2.29 -9.32 -0.11
N LEU A 99 2.17 -8.02 -0.43
CA LEU A 99 1.47 -7.57 -1.63
C LEU A 99 2.20 -8.00 -2.90
N ASN A 100 3.52 -7.86 -2.95
CA ASN A 100 4.36 -8.26 -4.08
C ASN A 100 4.28 -9.77 -4.37
N ASP A 101 4.39 -10.60 -3.33
CA ASP A 101 4.31 -12.07 -3.46
C ASP A 101 2.95 -12.51 -4.04
N ALA A 102 1.88 -11.79 -3.72
CA ALA A 102 0.56 -12.06 -4.28
C ALA A 102 0.40 -11.56 -5.72
N ILE A 103 0.91 -10.37 -6.03
CA ILE A 103 0.78 -9.73 -7.34
C ILE A 103 1.46 -10.52 -8.45
N GLU A 104 2.61 -11.12 -8.17
CA GLU A 104 3.34 -11.94 -9.15
C GLU A 104 2.52 -13.12 -9.69
N THR A 105 1.45 -13.51 -8.99
CA THR A 105 0.52 -14.56 -9.43
C THR A 105 -0.60 -14.05 -10.34
N TRP A 106 -0.73 -12.72 -10.52
CA TRP A 106 -1.84 -12.13 -11.26
C TRP A 106 -1.51 -11.95 -12.75
N GLU A 107 -2.54 -12.03 -13.57
CA GLU A 107 -2.45 -11.87 -15.01
C GLU A 107 -3.01 -10.52 -15.47
N LYS A 108 -2.77 -10.18 -16.73
CA LYS A 108 -3.41 -9.01 -17.36
C LYS A 108 -4.93 -9.11 -17.26
N PRO A 109 -5.65 -8.03 -16.96
CA PRO A 109 -5.22 -6.62 -16.93
C PRO A 109 -4.79 -6.12 -15.53
N TYR A 110 -4.61 -6.98 -14.55
CA TYR A 110 -4.31 -6.59 -13.18
C TYR A 110 -2.81 -6.46 -12.91
N TYR A 111 -2.01 -7.25 -13.61
CA TYR A 111 -0.56 -7.17 -13.55
C TYR A 111 0.05 -7.07 -14.95
N ALA A 112 1.02 -6.19 -15.14
CA ALA A 112 1.79 -6.10 -16.36
C ALA A 112 3.20 -5.59 -16.10
N GLU A 113 4.12 -6.02 -16.96
CA GLU A 113 5.52 -5.63 -16.94
C GLU A 113 5.91 -4.92 -18.23
N GLY A 114 6.92 -4.07 -18.15
CA GLY A 114 7.52 -3.42 -19.31
C GLY A 114 8.91 -2.89 -19.00
N THR A 115 9.68 -2.64 -20.03
CA THR A 115 11.01 -2.02 -19.95
C THR A 115 10.79 -0.50 -19.96
N GLY A 116 10.92 0.17 -18.81
CA GLY A 116 10.44 1.52 -18.60
C GLY A 116 8.91 1.59 -18.51
N VAL A 117 8.34 2.79 -18.48
CA VAL A 117 6.89 2.97 -18.56
C VAL A 117 6.46 2.91 -20.02
N VAL A 118 5.79 1.81 -20.39
CA VAL A 118 5.32 1.57 -21.76
C VAL A 118 3.85 1.93 -21.87
N LYS A 119 3.55 3.00 -22.62
CA LYS A 119 2.18 3.50 -22.87
C LYS A 119 1.24 2.42 -23.42
N ALA A 120 1.73 1.60 -24.36
CA ALA A 120 0.94 0.53 -24.97
C ALA A 120 0.48 -0.54 -23.95
N THR A 121 1.17 -0.67 -22.82
CA THR A 121 0.82 -1.62 -21.75
C THR A 121 0.02 -0.94 -20.63
N LEU A 122 0.40 0.27 -20.24
CA LEU A 122 -0.26 0.99 -19.13
C LEU A 122 -1.66 1.50 -19.52
N ASP A 123 -1.84 2.08 -20.73
CA ASP A 123 -3.13 2.60 -21.18
C ASP A 123 -4.27 1.57 -21.16
N PRO A 124 -4.08 0.33 -21.65
CA PRO A 124 -5.11 -0.71 -21.54
C PRO A 124 -5.49 -1.04 -20.10
N MET A 125 -4.52 -1.03 -19.18
CA MET A 125 -4.79 -1.24 -17.74
C MET A 125 -5.69 -0.12 -17.18
N VAL A 126 -5.31 1.15 -17.38
CA VAL A 126 -6.11 2.30 -16.93
C VAL A 126 -7.50 2.26 -17.54
N ARG A 127 -7.64 2.00 -18.86
CA ARG A 127 -8.94 1.90 -19.54
C ARG A 127 -9.79 0.74 -19.01
N HIS A 128 -9.18 -0.38 -18.62
CA HIS A 128 -9.89 -1.48 -17.98
C HIS A 128 -10.56 -1.03 -16.68
N TRP A 129 -9.81 -0.31 -15.84
CA TRP A 129 -10.31 0.22 -14.58
C TRP A 129 -11.43 1.23 -14.78
N VAL A 130 -11.30 2.16 -15.76
CA VAL A 130 -12.35 3.12 -16.12
C VAL A 130 -13.65 2.41 -16.57
N ARG A 131 -13.53 1.34 -17.34
CA ARG A 131 -14.71 0.54 -17.75
C ARG A 131 -15.33 -0.22 -16.58
N MET A 132 -14.51 -0.76 -15.70
CA MET A 132 -14.97 -1.52 -14.54
C MET A 132 -15.68 -0.62 -13.52
N SER A 133 -15.26 0.64 -13.39
CA SER A 133 -15.86 1.63 -12.48
C SER A 133 -17.11 2.34 -13.07
N GLY A 134 -17.41 2.13 -14.35
CA GLY A 134 -18.46 2.90 -15.00
C GLY A 134 -18.07 4.34 -15.33
N GLY A 135 -16.77 4.63 -15.48
CA GLY A 135 -16.26 5.92 -15.95
C GLY A 135 -15.30 6.65 -14.99
N GLN A 136 -15.08 6.13 -13.79
CA GLN A 136 -14.12 6.72 -12.86
C GLN A 136 -12.71 6.18 -13.14
N ALA A 137 -11.73 7.07 -13.23
CA ALA A 137 -10.33 6.67 -13.38
C ALA A 137 -9.73 6.23 -12.04
N PRO A 138 -8.82 5.23 -12.03
CA PRO A 138 -8.10 4.83 -10.83
C PRO A 138 -7.11 5.92 -10.42
N ALA A 139 -6.68 5.95 -9.17
CA ALA A 139 -5.52 6.69 -8.76
C ALA A 139 -4.25 5.87 -9.02
N LEU A 140 -3.18 6.53 -9.44
CA LEU A 140 -1.87 5.93 -9.69
C LEU A 140 -0.95 6.29 -8.53
N PHE A 141 -0.46 5.28 -7.81
CA PHE A 141 0.48 5.44 -6.72
C PHE A 141 1.83 4.84 -7.10
N GLY A 142 2.89 5.55 -6.89
CA GLY A 142 4.23 5.06 -7.15
C GLY A 142 5.29 5.91 -6.48
N ASP A 143 6.50 5.40 -6.45
CA ASP A 143 7.68 6.17 -6.05
C ASP A 143 7.93 7.33 -7.04
N ILE A 144 8.69 8.34 -6.61
CA ILE A 144 9.04 9.50 -7.42
C ILE A 144 9.76 9.10 -8.72
N GLU A 145 10.58 8.04 -8.69
CA GLU A 145 11.26 7.54 -9.88
C GLU A 145 10.27 7.01 -10.92
N MET A 146 9.27 6.26 -10.46
CA MET A 146 8.26 5.67 -11.35
C MET A 146 7.26 6.71 -11.85
N THR A 147 6.86 7.64 -10.99
CA THR A 147 5.90 8.68 -11.35
C THR A 147 6.51 9.75 -12.26
N SER A 148 7.81 10.05 -12.15
CA SER A 148 8.51 10.94 -13.08
C SER A 148 8.61 10.37 -14.49
N LYS A 149 8.80 9.04 -14.62
CA LYS A 149 8.82 8.36 -15.94
C LYS A 149 7.48 8.49 -16.69
N LEU A 150 6.36 8.72 -16.00
CA LEU A 150 5.08 9.01 -16.66
C LEU A 150 5.13 10.32 -17.47
N ALA A 151 5.87 11.30 -17.01
CA ALA A 151 6.04 12.58 -17.70
C ALA A 151 6.88 12.47 -18.99
N GLU A 152 7.74 11.45 -19.08
CA GLU A 152 8.60 11.20 -20.23
C GLU A 152 7.90 10.45 -21.37
N LEU A 153 6.67 9.97 -21.15
CA LEU A 153 5.93 9.22 -22.16
C LEU A 153 5.70 10.04 -23.44
N THR A 154 6.05 9.44 -24.57
CA THR A 154 5.88 10.04 -25.89
C THR A 154 4.41 10.42 -26.15
N GLY A 155 4.17 11.67 -26.54
CA GLY A 155 2.84 12.23 -26.74
C GLY A 155 2.34 13.09 -25.58
N PHE A 156 3.03 13.11 -24.45
CA PHE A 156 2.77 14.05 -23.37
C PHE A 156 3.44 15.43 -23.63
N ASN A 157 4.60 15.42 -24.30
CA ASN A 157 5.44 16.60 -24.48
C ASN A 157 4.97 17.63 -25.54
N GLY A 158 3.86 17.42 -26.23
CA GLY A 158 3.56 18.26 -27.38
C GLY A 158 2.25 19.03 -27.39
N GLN A 159 1.29 18.71 -26.54
CA GLN A 159 -0.08 19.24 -26.70
C GLN A 159 -0.82 19.58 -25.39
N TYR A 160 -0.16 19.57 -24.26
CA TYR A 160 -0.81 19.89 -22.99
C TYR A 160 -0.59 21.34 -22.57
N ALA A 161 -1.64 21.93 -22.01
CA ALA A 161 -1.68 23.32 -21.59
C ALA A 161 -0.49 23.65 -20.68
N ASP A 162 -0.04 24.90 -20.75
CA ASP A 162 1.07 25.47 -19.97
C ASP A 162 1.06 25.11 -18.46
N GLN A 163 -0.11 24.81 -17.90
CA GLN A 163 -0.28 24.40 -16.51
C GLN A 163 0.37 23.04 -16.18
N LEU A 164 0.28 22.04 -17.06
CA LEU A 164 0.90 20.73 -16.81
C LEU A 164 2.43 20.79 -16.95
N ILE A 165 2.93 21.63 -17.84
CA ILE A 165 4.36 21.90 -17.96
C ILE A 165 4.88 22.60 -16.70
N VAL A 166 4.10 23.52 -16.14
CA VAL A 166 4.44 24.20 -14.88
C VAL A 166 4.41 23.23 -13.70
N GLU A 167 3.42 22.35 -13.62
CA GLU A 167 3.38 21.29 -12.58
C GLU A 167 4.58 20.34 -12.69
N GLN A 168 4.91 19.91 -13.90
CA GLN A 168 6.09 19.06 -14.14
C GLN A 168 7.39 19.75 -13.77
N ASN A 169 7.55 21.03 -14.13
CA ASN A 169 8.77 21.80 -13.82
C ASN A 169 8.90 22.09 -12.32
N ASN A 170 7.78 22.27 -11.60
CA ASN A 170 7.80 22.59 -10.18
C ASN A 170 7.86 21.36 -9.26
N ALA A 171 7.22 20.26 -9.65
CA ALA A 171 7.09 19.07 -8.82
C ALA A 171 7.86 17.84 -9.35
N GLY A 172 8.39 17.91 -10.58
CA GLY A 172 9.04 16.78 -11.25
C GLY A 172 8.06 15.67 -11.69
N VAL A 173 6.78 15.81 -11.39
CA VAL A 173 5.75 14.80 -11.59
C VAL A 173 4.49 15.43 -12.17
N ILE A 174 3.81 14.70 -13.04
CA ILE A 174 2.50 15.11 -13.56
C ILE A 174 1.39 14.78 -12.55
N GLY A 175 0.45 15.71 -12.35
CA GLY A 175 -0.67 15.52 -11.43
C GLY A 175 -1.73 14.53 -11.92
N THR A 176 -1.87 14.33 -13.24
CA THR A 176 -2.89 13.48 -13.84
C THR A 176 -2.39 12.73 -15.08
N TYR A 177 -2.79 11.46 -15.23
CA TYR A 177 -2.53 10.63 -16.39
C TYR A 177 -3.82 9.94 -16.85
N LEU A 178 -4.30 10.17 -18.08
CA LEU A 178 -5.57 9.65 -18.61
C LEU A 178 -6.76 9.85 -17.65
N GLY A 179 -6.81 10.99 -16.96
CA GLY A 179 -7.85 11.27 -15.95
C GLY A 179 -7.60 10.61 -14.59
N SER A 180 -6.54 9.84 -14.45
CA SER A 180 -6.11 9.22 -13.19
C SER A 180 -5.23 10.20 -12.42
N LYS A 181 -5.53 10.41 -11.13
CA LYS A 181 -4.67 11.20 -10.25
C LYS A 181 -3.36 10.44 -9.99
N VAL A 182 -2.22 11.09 -10.19
CA VAL A 182 -0.90 10.55 -9.86
C VAL A 182 -0.51 11.02 -8.45
N VAL A 183 -0.11 10.09 -7.61
CA VAL A 183 0.26 10.34 -6.21
C VAL A 183 1.62 9.74 -5.94
N ASN A 184 2.56 10.57 -5.52
CA ASN A 184 3.86 10.10 -5.08
C ASN A 184 3.74 9.46 -3.71
N LEU A 185 4.31 8.26 -3.58
CA LEU A 185 4.54 7.63 -2.29
C LEU A 185 5.82 8.21 -1.67
N ILE A 186 5.74 8.52 -0.40
CA ILE A 186 6.93 8.88 0.37
C ILE A 186 7.72 7.59 0.60
N ASN A 187 8.91 7.52 0.05
CA ASN A 187 9.78 6.34 0.10
C ASN A 187 11.11 6.72 0.76
N PRO A 188 11.20 6.66 2.09
CA PRO A 188 12.42 6.98 2.79
C PRO A 188 13.48 5.91 2.55
N LEU A 189 14.75 6.28 2.67
CA LEU A 189 15.85 5.34 2.66
C LEU A 189 15.88 4.56 3.97
N ILE A 190 16.32 3.31 3.90
CA ILE A 190 16.61 2.50 5.10
C ILE A 190 17.79 3.15 5.81
N ASP A 191 17.69 3.25 7.14
CA ASP A 191 18.70 3.90 7.97
C ASP A 191 20.13 3.35 7.69
N HIS A 192 21.08 4.25 7.57
CA HIS A 192 22.48 3.95 7.20
C HIS A 192 22.67 3.25 5.86
N SER A 193 21.72 3.35 4.93
CA SER A 193 21.85 2.80 3.58
C SER A 193 21.26 3.71 2.52
N ASP A 194 21.67 3.55 1.27
CA ASP A 194 21.10 4.25 0.11
C ASP A 194 19.95 3.43 -0.53
N VAL A 195 19.44 2.42 0.19
CA VAL A 195 18.38 1.53 -0.29
C VAL A 195 17.03 2.11 0.11
N PRO A 196 16.09 2.33 -0.83
CA PRO A 196 14.74 2.76 -0.51
C PRO A 196 13.96 1.66 0.22
N THR A 197 13.04 2.05 1.10
CA THR A 197 12.21 1.12 1.88
C THR A 197 11.25 0.34 0.99
N PHE A 198 10.76 0.97 -0.09
CA PHE A 198 9.84 0.37 -1.03
C PHE A 198 10.45 0.23 -2.42
N ASP A 199 9.91 -0.72 -3.19
CA ASP A 199 10.29 -0.90 -4.59
C ASP A 199 9.99 0.35 -5.42
N CYS A 200 11.03 0.95 -6.00
CA CYS A 200 10.92 2.14 -6.84
C CYS A 200 10.34 1.85 -8.24
N ASN A 201 10.30 0.57 -8.63
CA ASN A 201 9.93 0.14 -9.98
C ASN A 201 8.47 -0.24 -10.17
N LYS A 202 7.60 0.03 -9.20
CA LYS A 202 6.18 -0.35 -9.26
C LYS A 202 5.24 0.85 -9.26
N LEU A 203 4.20 0.74 -10.07
CA LEU A 203 3.08 1.69 -10.13
C LEU A 203 1.79 0.94 -9.78
N TYR A 204 1.13 1.37 -8.73
CA TYR A 204 -0.11 0.78 -8.24
C TYR A 204 -1.32 1.56 -8.77
N LEU A 205 -2.25 0.86 -9.41
CA LEU A 205 -3.52 1.41 -9.89
C LEU A 205 -4.61 1.07 -8.89
N VAL A 206 -5.11 2.06 -8.18
CA VAL A 206 -6.10 1.87 -7.11
C VAL A 206 -7.41 2.55 -7.49
N PRO A 207 -8.49 1.80 -7.68
CA PRO A 207 -9.79 2.38 -7.99
C PRO A 207 -10.39 3.06 -6.76
N GLY A 208 -10.69 4.36 -6.89
CA GLY A 208 -11.25 5.16 -5.79
C GLY A 208 -12.70 4.83 -5.40
N PHE A 209 -13.39 4.02 -6.22
CA PHE A 209 -14.79 3.61 -6.00
C PHE A 209 -14.96 2.31 -5.20
N VAL A 210 -13.85 1.68 -4.81
CA VAL A 210 -13.88 0.38 -4.13
C VAL A 210 -13.96 0.59 -2.62
N ASP A 211 -14.99 -0.01 -2.01
CA ASP A 211 -15.11 -0.05 -0.55
C ASP A 211 -13.92 -0.75 0.08
N ALA A 212 -13.54 -0.35 1.30
CA ALA A 212 -12.41 -0.93 2.02
C ALA A 212 -12.50 -2.47 2.10
N SER A 213 -13.71 -3.01 2.31
CA SER A 213 -13.97 -4.45 2.37
C SER A 213 -13.63 -5.21 1.08
N MET A 214 -13.60 -4.53 -0.08
CA MET A 214 -13.28 -5.14 -1.37
C MET A 214 -11.78 -5.06 -1.72
N ARG A 215 -11.01 -4.26 -0.98
CA ARG A 215 -9.56 -4.15 -1.21
C ARG A 215 -8.89 -5.47 -0.92
N PRO A 216 -7.96 -5.94 -1.76
CA PRO A 216 -7.33 -7.24 -1.57
C PRO A 216 -6.37 -7.28 -0.38
N LEU A 217 -5.68 -6.20 -0.09
CA LEU A 217 -4.76 -6.11 1.04
C LEU A 217 -5.55 -5.94 2.34
N LYS A 218 -5.37 -6.88 3.27
CA LYS A 218 -5.97 -6.89 4.60
C LYS A 218 -4.87 -6.75 5.63
N VAL A 219 -5.00 -5.78 6.53
CA VAL A 219 -4.03 -5.52 7.59
C VAL A 219 -4.76 -5.52 8.93
N VAL A 220 -4.19 -6.21 9.89
CA VAL A 220 -4.72 -6.31 11.25
C VAL A 220 -3.67 -5.83 12.22
N TYR A 221 -4.07 -4.96 13.12
CA TYR A 221 -3.30 -4.59 14.30
C TYR A 221 -3.99 -5.15 15.53
N GLU A 222 -3.24 -5.87 16.36
CA GLU A 222 -3.72 -6.45 17.63
C GLU A 222 -3.18 -5.65 18.80
N GLY A 223 -4.07 -5.03 19.55
CA GLY A 223 -3.74 -4.15 20.66
C GLY A 223 -3.06 -2.85 20.23
N ASP A 224 -2.53 -2.16 21.23
CA ASP A 224 -1.74 -0.94 21.04
C ASP A 224 -0.24 -1.23 21.19
N VAL A 225 0.59 -0.27 20.78
CA VAL A 225 2.04 -0.35 21.00
C VAL A 225 2.31 -0.44 22.51
N THR A 226 3.03 -1.47 22.91
CA THR A 226 3.47 -1.65 24.30
C THR A 226 4.90 -1.21 24.46
N SER A 227 5.22 -0.55 25.59
CA SER A 227 6.57 -0.18 25.94
C SER A 227 6.99 -0.86 27.26
N THR A 228 8.20 -1.39 27.29
CA THR A 228 8.82 -1.97 28.48
C THR A 228 10.19 -1.35 28.65
N GLU A 229 10.50 -0.92 29.85
CA GLU A 229 11.76 -0.24 30.18
C GLU A 229 12.59 -1.10 31.14
N ALA A 230 13.90 -1.09 30.95
CA ALA A 230 14.82 -1.77 31.84
C ALA A 230 16.14 -0.98 31.98
N THR A 231 16.73 -1.06 33.19
CA THR A 231 18.06 -0.55 33.48
C THR A 231 18.97 -1.71 33.83
N HIS A 232 20.07 -1.81 33.12
CA HIS A 232 21.10 -2.83 33.39
C HIS A 232 22.21 -2.25 34.25
N ILE A 233 22.45 -2.88 35.38
CA ILE A 233 23.43 -2.41 36.35
C ILE A 233 24.85 -2.79 35.95
N ASP A 234 25.00 -3.89 35.20
CA ASP A 234 26.31 -4.45 34.84
C ASP A 234 27.10 -3.58 33.86
N ASP A 235 26.39 -2.94 32.92
CA ASP A 235 26.95 -2.10 31.87
C ASP A 235 26.48 -0.63 31.91
N LEU A 236 25.69 -0.28 32.94
CA LEU A 236 25.12 1.06 33.12
C LEU A 236 24.34 1.54 31.88
N THR A 237 23.56 0.65 31.27
CA THR A 237 22.69 0.96 30.12
C THR A 237 21.24 1.06 30.55
N TYR A 238 20.50 1.88 29.81
CA TYR A 238 19.05 1.99 29.84
C TYR A 238 18.48 1.59 28.50
N GLU A 239 17.47 0.74 28.53
CA GLU A 239 16.81 0.28 27.33
C GLU A 239 15.31 0.45 27.40
N VAL A 240 14.72 0.70 26.22
CA VAL A 240 13.27 0.68 26.03
C VAL A 240 12.97 -0.32 24.94
N ARG A 241 12.05 -1.23 25.19
CA ARG A 241 11.52 -2.13 24.18
C ARG A 241 10.12 -1.70 23.81
N LEU A 242 9.89 -1.47 22.51
CA LEU A 242 8.58 -1.21 21.92
C LEU A 242 8.16 -2.47 21.14
N ASP A 243 6.93 -2.91 21.33
CA ASP A 243 6.35 -4.05 20.62
C ASP A 243 4.98 -3.66 20.03
N GLN A 244 4.74 -4.02 18.78
CA GLN A 244 3.45 -3.92 18.10
C GLN A 244 3.13 -5.25 17.43
N TYR A 245 1.92 -5.75 17.63
CA TYR A 245 1.45 -6.96 16.95
C TYR A 245 0.64 -6.59 15.73
N PHE A 246 0.98 -7.17 14.59
CA PHE A 246 0.24 -6.94 13.34
C PHE A 246 0.31 -8.17 12.43
N ASN A 247 -0.55 -8.21 11.44
CA ASN A 247 -0.43 -9.14 10.32
C ASN A 247 -0.99 -8.51 9.05
N ALA A 248 -0.47 -8.94 7.92
CA ALA A 248 -0.96 -8.55 6.60
C ALA A 248 -1.15 -9.77 5.72
N ALA A 249 -2.23 -9.78 4.95
CA ALA A 249 -2.48 -10.81 3.95
C ALA A 249 -3.20 -10.23 2.75
N VAL A 250 -3.03 -10.87 1.59
CA VAL A 250 -3.78 -10.54 0.38
C VAL A 250 -4.89 -11.56 0.19
N VAL A 251 -6.14 -11.07 0.20
CA VAL A 251 -7.33 -11.87 0.01
C VAL A 251 -8.09 -11.36 -1.21
N VAL A 252 -8.11 -12.16 -2.27
CA VAL A 252 -8.80 -11.84 -3.51
C VAL A 252 -10.18 -12.49 -3.52
N GLY A 253 -11.22 -11.67 -3.76
CA GLY A 253 -12.59 -12.16 -3.93
C GLY A 253 -12.91 -12.51 -5.39
N ASP A 254 -13.91 -11.86 -5.95
CA ASP A 254 -14.29 -12.00 -7.36
C ASP A 254 -13.19 -11.46 -8.30
N ARG A 255 -12.54 -10.38 -7.90
CA ARG A 255 -11.47 -9.71 -8.66
C ARG A 255 -10.45 -9.09 -7.73
N PRO A 256 -9.17 -9.01 -8.14
CA PRO A 256 -8.21 -8.18 -7.44
C PRO A 256 -8.51 -6.71 -7.76
N TYR A 257 -8.95 -5.94 -6.78
CA TYR A 257 -9.24 -4.51 -6.94
C TYR A 257 -7.99 -3.63 -6.77
N ILE A 258 -6.86 -4.10 -7.26
CA ILE A 258 -5.60 -3.38 -7.43
C ILE A 258 -5.00 -3.80 -8.76
N GLY A 259 -4.44 -2.84 -9.51
CA GLY A 259 -3.59 -3.10 -10.67
C GLY A 259 -2.15 -2.76 -10.33
N VAL A 260 -1.19 -3.48 -10.89
CA VAL A 260 0.23 -3.18 -10.73
C VAL A 260 0.95 -3.24 -12.06
N TYR A 261 1.68 -2.18 -12.34
CA TYR A 261 2.62 -2.11 -13.44
C TYR A 261 4.04 -2.14 -12.88
N ARG A 262 4.89 -3.03 -13.40
CA ARG A 262 6.30 -3.16 -13.00
C ARG A 262 7.22 -2.73 -14.13
N ASP A 263 8.17 -1.88 -13.81
CA ASP A 263 9.31 -1.58 -14.68
C ASP A 263 10.42 -2.63 -14.46
N THR A 264 10.82 -3.31 -15.52
CA THR A 264 11.87 -4.34 -15.47
C THR A 264 13.28 -3.80 -15.70
N ASN A 265 13.44 -2.48 -15.85
CA ASN A 265 14.74 -1.83 -16.12
C ASN A 265 15.56 -1.53 -14.86
N ASN A 266 15.14 -1.99 -13.69
CA ASN A 266 15.91 -1.82 -12.44
C ASN A 266 16.55 -3.12 -12.03
#